data_cbc863f6bdf7407e5f68e603afe2c54a
#
_entry.id   cbc863f6bdf7407e5f68e603afe2c54a
#
_cell.length_a   1.000
_cell.length_b   1.000
_cell.length_c   1.000
_cell.angle_alpha   90.00
_cell.angle_beta   90.00
_cell.angle_gamma   90.00
#
_symmetry.space_group_name_H-M   'P 1'
#
loop_
_entity.id
_entity.type
_entity.pdbx_description
1 polymer ?
#
loop_
_entity_poly.entity_id
_entity_poly.type
_entity_poly.pdbx_seq_one_letter_code
_entity_poly.pdbx_strand_id
1 'polypeptide(L)'
;FELSEGFFVLDPLGQQEILFEVGGVSNSPMGEGISGVLSEKMFSMNPMAYEVYQEKFAVVREGVARGDSFLLNLTVATGLDTNWTLEEIFHRAQSPYRLLVPGRFVCFSPEIFVRMDEGMISSYPMKGTIDASVPDAERVILEDYKERSEHNTIVDLIRNDLNRVAERVDVKRFRYIDRLRVSRGEILQVSSEVTGRLTGDYYSRLGEIVFGMLPAGSISGAPKPSTLRIITQAERERRGFYTGVFGYFDGKKLDSAVMIRYIEVRDGRYYFRSGGGITINSDCRAEYEEVLAKVYLPFGNERSK
;
A
#
# COMPACT_ATOMS: atom_id res chain seq x y z
N PHE A 1 -9.78 -3.84 14.01
CA PHE A 1 -10.04 -4.00 12.57
C PHE A 1 -11.41 -4.65 12.42
N GLU A 2 -12.40 -3.85 12.24
CA GLU A 2 -13.69 -4.31 11.76
C GLU A 2 -13.66 -4.13 10.25
N LEU A 3 -13.85 -5.22 9.49
CA LEU A 3 -14.17 -5.17 8.07
C LEU A 3 -15.60 -4.63 7.94
N SER A 4 -15.80 -3.39 8.33
CA SER A 4 -17.13 -2.80 8.52
C SER A 4 -17.65 -2.10 7.27
N GLU A 5 -16.78 -1.86 6.30
CA GLU A 5 -17.15 -1.15 5.08
C GLU A 5 -16.50 -1.81 3.86
N GLY A 6 -17.33 -2.22 2.92
CA GLY A 6 -16.93 -2.70 1.60
C GLY A 6 -18.06 -2.46 0.63
N PHE A 7 -17.75 -2.33 -0.64
CA PHE A 7 -18.74 -2.23 -1.70
C PHE A 7 -18.27 -2.97 -2.95
N PHE A 8 -19.25 -3.42 -3.73
CA PHE A 8 -19.04 -4.05 -5.02
C PHE A 8 -19.66 -3.18 -6.10
N VAL A 9 -19.00 -3.09 -7.24
CA VAL A 9 -19.53 -2.47 -8.45
C VAL A 9 -19.67 -3.56 -9.50
N LEU A 10 -20.92 -3.86 -9.92
CA LEU A 10 -21.21 -4.99 -10.82
C LEU A 10 -20.85 -4.70 -12.28
N ASP A 11 -20.94 -3.48 -12.74
CA ASP A 11 -20.50 -3.08 -14.09
C ASP A 11 -19.46 -1.96 -13.96
N PRO A 12 -18.23 -2.29 -13.55
CA PRO A 12 -17.24 -1.27 -13.25
C PRO A 12 -16.76 -0.49 -14.48
N LEU A 13 -16.85 -1.07 -15.67
CA LEU A 13 -16.43 -0.39 -16.91
C LEU A 13 -17.53 0.51 -17.51
N GLY A 14 -18.80 0.21 -17.23
CA GLY A 14 -19.95 0.97 -17.72
C GLY A 14 -20.35 2.17 -16.86
N GLN A 15 -19.78 2.34 -15.67
CA GLN A 15 -20.11 3.41 -14.72
C GLN A 15 -18.96 4.42 -14.56
N GLN A 16 -19.30 5.64 -14.10
CA GLN A 16 -18.36 6.75 -13.89
C GLN A 16 -18.41 7.33 -12.46
N GLU A 17 -19.18 6.71 -11.57
CA GLU A 17 -19.32 7.19 -10.19
C GLU A 17 -18.07 6.91 -9.36
N ILE A 18 -17.39 5.80 -9.64
CA ILE A 18 -16.13 5.41 -9.03
C ILE A 18 -15.12 5.20 -10.15
N LEU A 19 -14.00 5.91 -10.12
CA LEU A 19 -12.98 5.76 -11.13
C LEU A 19 -11.87 4.84 -10.63
N PHE A 20 -11.37 3.96 -11.50
CA PHE A 20 -10.31 3.05 -11.15
C PHE A 20 -9.33 2.79 -12.30
N GLU A 21 -8.15 2.37 -11.91
CA GLU A 21 -7.18 1.66 -12.74
C GLU A 21 -6.58 0.52 -11.92
N VAL A 22 -6.64 -0.69 -12.43
CA VAL A 22 -6.12 -1.91 -11.81
C VAL A 22 -5.39 -2.73 -12.88
N GLY A 23 -4.07 -2.82 -12.76
CA GLY A 23 -3.28 -3.65 -13.65
C GLY A 23 -3.44 -3.35 -15.15
N GLY A 24 -3.70 -2.11 -15.51
CA GLY A 24 -3.92 -1.68 -16.90
C GLY A 24 -5.39 -1.72 -17.36
N VAL A 25 -6.32 -2.20 -16.53
CA VAL A 25 -7.77 -2.08 -16.79
C VAL A 25 -8.29 -0.83 -16.10
N SER A 26 -8.99 0.03 -16.83
CA SER A 26 -9.51 1.31 -16.33
C SER A 26 -10.87 1.63 -16.93
N ASN A 27 -11.74 2.29 -16.15
CA ASN A 27 -12.97 2.91 -16.63
C ASN A 27 -12.80 4.41 -16.86
N SER A 28 -11.62 4.94 -16.68
CA SER A 28 -11.32 6.35 -16.90
C SER A 28 -10.37 6.51 -18.09
N PRO A 29 -10.76 7.24 -19.15
CA PRO A 29 -9.86 7.49 -20.27
C PRO A 29 -8.63 8.26 -19.80
N MET A 30 -7.43 7.77 -20.17
CA MET A 30 -6.18 8.50 -19.91
C MET A 30 -6.19 9.79 -20.73
N GLY A 31 -6.10 10.93 -20.08
CA GLY A 31 -5.80 12.21 -20.73
C GLY A 31 -6.98 13.06 -21.17
N GLU A 32 -8.23 12.66 -20.99
CA GLU A 32 -9.36 13.55 -21.20
C GLU A 32 -9.68 14.37 -19.95
N GLY A 33 -9.25 15.63 -20.01
CA GLY A 33 -9.94 16.65 -19.27
C GLY A 33 -9.34 17.09 -17.94
N ILE A 34 -8.27 17.82 -18.00
CA ILE A 34 -8.19 19.05 -17.20
C ILE A 34 -7.66 20.14 -18.12
N SER A 35 -8.50 20.61 -19.02
CA SER A 35 -8.36 21.90 -19.68
C SER A 35 -8.96 22.96 -18.77
N GLY A 36 -8.28 23.24 -17.68
CA GLY A 36 -8.60 24.35 -16.78
C GLY A 36 -7.40 25.29 -16.75
N VAL A 37 -7.68 26.60 -16.77
CA VAL A 37 -6.70 27.63 -16.47
C VAL A 37 -5.93 27.19 -15.22
N LEU A 38 -4.62 26.96 -15.35
CA LEU A 38 -3.72 26.60 -14.25
C LEU A 38 -3.69 27.76 -13.25
N SER A 39 -4.66 27.77 -12.31
CA SER A 39 -4.40 28.48 -11.05
C SER A 39 -3.16 27.84 -10.45
N GLU A 40 -2.26 28.64 -9.89
CA GLU A 40 -1.08 28.15 -9.21
C GLU A 40 -1.49 27.05 -8.24
N LYS A 41 -1.02 25.82 -8.49
CA LYS A 41 -1.38 24.65 -7.68
C LYS A 41 -0.50 24.58 -6.46
N MET A 42 -1.14 24.45 -5.31
CA MET A 42 -0.50 24.42 -4.02
C MET A 42 -0.63 23.02 -3.40
N PHE A 43 0.43 22.56 -2.78
CA PHE A 43 0.46 21.35 -1.97
C PHE A 43 1.45 21.54 -0.82
N SER A 44 0.93 21.56 0.39
CA SER A 44 1.72 21.58 1.61
C SER A 44 1.14 20.62 2.66
N MET A 45 1.96 20.18 3.58
CA MET A 45 1.56 19.24 4.63
C MET A 45 1.62 19.92 6.01
N ASN A 46 0.66 19.55 6.85
CA ASN A 46 0.61 19.90 8.27
C ASN A 46 0.85 18.60 9.07
N PRO A 47 2.12 18.24 9.34
CA PRO A 47 2.44 16.98 10.00
C PRO A 47 1.99 16.95 11.45
N MET A 48 1.71 15.75 11.95
CA MET A 48 1.59 15.52 13.38
C MET A 48 2.87 15.96 14.09
N ALA A 49 2.77 16.57 15.26
CA ALA A 49 3.94 16.91 16.07
C ALA A 49 4.75 15.66 16.43
N TYR A 50 6.07 15.77 16.43
CA TYR A 50 6.95 14.63 16.70
C TYR A 50 6.67 13.97 18.05
N GLU A 51 6.38 14.78 19.07
CA GLU A 51 6.08 14.32 20.43
C GLU A 51 4.85 13.41 20.45
N VAL A 52 3.81 13.71 19.65
CA VAL A 52 2.61 12.88 19.52
C VAL A 52 2.93 11.57 18.79
N TYR A 53 3.79 11.63 17.75
CA TYR A 53 4.26 10.41 17.09
C TYR A 53 5.08 9.53 18.05
N GLN A 54 5.94 10.15 18.85
CA GLN A 54 6.78 9.47 19.83
C GLN A 54 5.94 8.71 20.89
N GLU A 55 4.82 9.28 21.34
CA GLU A 55 3.88 8.58 22.23
C GLU A 55 3.30 7.32 21.58
N LYS A 56 2.87 7.42 20.32
CA LYS A 56 2.35 6.28 19.54
C LYS A 56 3.44 5.22 19.34
N PHE A 57 4.64 5.65 18.97
CA PHE A 57 5.79 4.78 18.78
C PHE A 57 6.20 4.06 20.06
N ALA A 58 6.12 4.72 21.23
CA ALA A 58 6.45 4.11 22.51
C ALA A 58 5.53 2.91 22.83
N VAL A 59 4.21 3.04 22.57
CA VAL A 59 3.24 1.93 22.74
C VAL A 59 3.61 0.76 21.85
N VAL A 60 3.95 1.03 20.57
CA VAL A 60 4.35 0.00 19.61
C VAL A 60 5.64 -0.67 20.07
N ARG A 61 6.65 0.11 20.42
CA ARG A 61 7.97 -0.40 20.84
C ARG A 61 7.88 -1.27 22.09
N GLU A 62 7.03 -0.90 23.04
CA GLU A 62 6.79 -1.72 24.23
C GLU A 62 6.21 -3.09 23.85
N GLY A 63 5.20 -3.14 22.96
CA GLY A 63 4.63 -4.40 22.49
C GLY A 63 5.64 -5.28 21.73
N VAL A 64 6.47 -4.66 20.88
CA VAL A 64 7.54 -5.38 20.16
C VAL A 64 8.62 -5.88 21.13
N ALA A 65 9.01 -5.06 22.11
CA ALA A 65 10.01 -5.44 23.11
C ALA A 65 9.57 -6.60 24.01
N ARG A 66 8.24 -6.71 24.29
CA ARG A 66 7.68 -7.87 25.00
C ARG A 66 7.57 -9.13 24.15
N GLY A 67 7.80 -9.04 22.84
CA GLY A 67 7.61 -10.15 21.91
C GLY A 67 6.15 -10.37 21.49
N ASP A 68 5.24 -9.44 21.78
CA ASP A 68 3.85 -9.51 21.36
C ASP A 68 3.69 -9.32 19.85
N SER A 69 4.64 -8.65 19.20
CA SER A 69 4.73 -8.49 17.74
C SER A 69 6.19 -8.46 17.30
N PHE A 70 6.50 -8.96 16.10
CA PHE A 70 7.86 -8.91 15.52
C PHE A 70 8.00 -7.74 14.54
N LEU A 71 6.94 -7.45 13.84
CA LEU A 71 6.81 -6.35 12.90
C LEU A 71 5.38 -5.80 13.00
N LEU A 72 5.26 -4.49 13.06
CA LEU A 72 3.98 -3.79 13.16
C LEU A 72 4.02 -2.54 12.28
N ASN A 73 2.98 -2.34 11.49
CA ASN A 73 2.84 -1.13 10.70
C ASN A 73 2.13 -0.04 11.52
N LEU A 74 2.86 1.01 11.92
CA LEU A 74 2.31 2.19 12.58
C LEU A 74 1.95 3.24 11.55
N THR A 75 0.71 3.75 11.61
CA THR A 75 0.21 4.72 10.63
C THR A 75 -0.25 6.02 11.27
N VAL A 76 -0.20 7.08 10.49
CA VAL A 76 -0.67 8.41 10.89
C VAL A 76 -1.43 9.09 9.76
N ALA A 77 -2.24 10.08 10.14
CA ALA A 77 -2.89 11.00 9.23
C ALA A 77 -2.14 12.34 9.25
N THR A 78 -1.65 12.77 8.09
CA THR A 78 -1.02 14.08 7.91
C THR A 78 -2.01 15.02 7.22
N GLY A 79 -2.37 16.11 7.85
CA GLY A 79 -3.22 17.13 7.25
C GLY A 79 -2.58 17.70 5.99
N LEU A 80 -3.39 17.98 4.98
CA LEU A 80 -2.94 18.63 3.75
C LEU A 80 -3.59 19.99 3.60
N ASP A 81 -2.80 20.96 3.16
CA ASP A 81 -3.28 22.23 2.64
C ASP A 81 -3.00 22.25 1.14
N THR A 82 -4.08 22.13 0.34
CA THR A 82 -3.98 21.96 -1.10
C THR A 82 -5.25 22.46 -1.82
N ASN A 83 -5.07 22.95 -3.02
CA ASN A 83 -6.15 23.28 -3.95
C ASN A 83 -6.30 22.24 -5.08
N TRP A 84 -5.63 21.08 -4.98
CA TRP A 84 -5.89 19.93 -5.82
C TRP A 84 -7.19 19.25 -5.42
N THR A 85 -8.07 18.91 -6.36
CA THR A 85 -9.21 18.02 -6.09
C THR A 85 -8.77 16.55 -6.12
N LEU A 86 -9.58 15.66 -5.52
CA LEU A 86 -9.29 14.22 -5.57
C LEU A 86 -9.28 13.69 -7.01
N GLU A 87 -10.17 14.22 -7.87
CA GLU A 87 -10.28 13.90 -9.28
C GLU A 87 -9.02 14.31 -10.06
N GLU A 88 -8.54 15.54 -9.84
CA GLU A 88 -7.29 16.01 -10.44
C GLU A 88 -6.11 15.16 -10.03
N ILE A 89 -6.05 14.78 -8.75
CA ILE A 89 -5.00 13.89 -8.22
C ILE A 89 -5.09 12.52 -8.90
N PHE A 90 -6.28 11.94 -9.00
CA PHE A 90 -6.49 10.63 -9.64
C PHE A 90 -6.00 10.62 -11.08
N HIS A 91 -6.39 11.62 -11.88
CA HIS A 91 -6.02 11.67 -13.30
C HIS A 91 -4.53 11.94 -13.56
N ARG A 92 -3.84 12.62 -12.62
CA ARG A 92 -2.42 12.95 -12.77
C ARG A 92 -1.49 11.94 -12.10
N ALA A 93 -1.99 11.18 -11.13
CA ALA A 93 -1.19 10.19 -10.43
C ALA A 93 -0.68 9.10 -11.37
N GLN A 94 0.63 8.86 -11.33
CA GLN A 94 1.27 7.76 -12.05
C GLN A 94 1.43 6.60 -11.09
N SER A 95 0.49 5.66 -11.13
CA SER A 95 0.50 4.44 -10.33
C SER A 95 -0.26 3.34 -11.07
N PRO A 96 0.19 2.07 -10.97
CA PRO A 96 -0.48 0.94 -11.62
C PRO A 96 -1.86 0.61 -11.01
N TYR A 97 -2.12 1.11 -9.80
CA TYR A 97 -3.38 0.88 -9.08
C TYR A 97 -3.90 2.19 -8.56
N ARG A 98 -5.01 2.66 -9.12
CA ARG A 98 -5.66 3.91 -8.73
C ARG A 98 -7.13 3.68 -8.46
N LEU A 99 -7.65 4.32 -7.43
CA LEU A 99 -9.07 4.27 -7.10
C LEU A 99 -9.49 5.65 -6.60
N LEU A 100 -10.57 6.17 -7.16
CA LEU A 100 -11.23 7.39 -6.72
C LEU A 100 -12.66 7.07 -6.31
N VAL A 101 -13.02 7.40 -5.10
CA VAL A 101 -14.39 7.51 -4.62
C VAL A 101 -14.67 8.99 -4.38
N PRO A 102 -15.42 9.65 -5.27
CA PRO A 102 -15.62 11.10 -5.25
C PRO A 102 -16.11 11.60 -3.89
N GLY A 103 -15.51 12.69 -3.43
CA GLY A 103 -15.84 13.29 -2.14
C GLY A 103 -15.40 12.49 -0.90
N ARG A 104 -14.82 11.30 -1.06
CA ARG A 104 -14.37 10.44 0.04
C ARG A 104 -12.87 10.26 0.05
N PHE A 105 -12.29 9.71 -1.01
CA PHE A 105 -10.86 9.45 -1.06
C PHE A 105 -10.33 9.21 -2.48
N VAL A 106 -9.01 9.35 -2.61
CA VAL A 106 -8.22 8.85 -3.74
C VAL A 106 -7.07 7.99 -3.24
N CYS A 107 -6.82 6.89 -3.94
CA CYS A 107 -5.70 5.97 -3.69
C CYS A 107 -4.86 5.81 -4.96
N PHE A 108 -3.53 5.74 -4.81
CA PHE A 108 -2.59 5.53 -5.92
C PHE A 108 -1.46 4.58 -5.48
N SER A 109 -1.85 3.31 -5.30
CA SER A 109 -0.99 2.28 -4.71
C SER A 109 0.01 1.70 -5.70
N PRO A 110 1.26 1.48 -5.29
CA PRO A 110 2.21 0.66 -6.03
C PRO A 110 2.15 -0.82 -5.66
N GLU A 111 1.41 -1.20 -4.60
CA GLU A 111 1.53 -2.50 -3.96
C GLU A 111 0.41 -3.45 -4.36
N ILE A 112 0.79 -4.57 -4.99
CA ILE A 112 -0.12 -5.67 -5.29
C ILE A 112 -0.51 -6.36 -3.99
N PHE A 113 -1.83 -6.59 -3.78
CA PHE A 113 -2.28 -7.46 -2.72
C PHE A 113 -2.14 -8.92 -3.14
N VAL A 114 -2.99 -9.36 -4.07
CA VAL A 114 -2.87 -10.67 -4.72
C VAL A 114 -3.36 -10.60 -6.16
N ARG A 115 -2.85 -11.53 -6.96
CA ARG A 115 -3.37 -11.87 -8.28
C ARG A 115 -3.84 -13.31 -8.29
N MET A 116 -4.96 -13.56 -8.96
CA MET A 116 -5.46 -14.93 -9.17
C MET A 116 -5.65 -15.13 -10.67
N ASP A 117 -5.05 -16.21 -11.19
CA ASP A 117 -5.14 -16.59 -12.59
C ASP A 117 -4.95 -18.10 -12.71
N GLU A 118 -5.79 -18.78 -13.50
CA GLU A 118 -5.71 -20.23 -13.81
C GLU A 118 -5.49 -21.12 -12.59
N GLY A 119 -6.17 -20.82 -11.47
CA GLY A 119 -6.07 -21.60 -10.23
C GLY A 119 -4.80 -21.32 -9.42
N MET A 120 -4.02 -20.35 -9.79
CA MET A 120 -2.89 -19.86 -9.01
C MET A 120 -3.25 -18.55 -8.31
N ILE A 121 -2.82 -18.41 -7.06
CA ILE A 121 -2.81 -17.15 -6.34
C ILE A 121 -1.36 -16.72 -6.12
N SER A 122 -1.06 -15.45 -6.36
CA SER A 122 0.29 -14.91 -6.26
C SER A 122 0.29 -13.59 -5.50
N SER A 123 1.33 -13.35 -4.71
CA SER A 123 1.61 -12.06 -4.08
C SER A 123 3.06 -11.67 -4.30
N TYR A 124 3.34 -10.38 -4.32
CA TYR A 124 4.63 -9.83 -4.73
C TYR A 124 5.16 -8.85 -3.66
N PRO A 125 5.57 -9.36 -2.48
CA PRO A 125 6.12 -8.51 -1.44
C PRO A 125 7.36 -7.77 -1.91
N MET A 126 7.41 -6.47 -1.59
CA MET A 126 8.46 -5.54 -1.97
C MET A 126 9.04 -4.90 -0.71
N LYS A 127 10.38 -4.87 -0.58
CA LYS A 127 11.09 -4.17 0.49
C LYS A 127 12.47 -3.75 0.02
N GLY A 128 12.81 -2.50 0.29
CA GLY A 128 14.07 -1.91 -0.12
C GLY A 128 14.04 -1.33 -1.53
N THR A 129 14.42 -0.08 -1.62
CA THR A 129 14.62 0.63 -2.87
C THR A 129 15.93 1.42 -2.80
N ILE A 130 16.64 1.52 -3.93
CA ILE A 130 17.85 2.31 -4.05
C ILE A 130 17.86 3.00 -5.41
N ASP A 131 18.46 4.19 -5.50
CA ASP A 131 18.70 4.86 -6.77
C ASP A 131 19.66 4.03 -7.63
N ALA A 132 19.29 3.74 -8.88
CA ALA A 132 20.09 2.92 -9.77
C ALA A 132 21.43 3.57 -10.17
N SER A 133 21.59 4.89 -9.93
CA SER A 133 22.85 5.61 -10.18
C SER A 133 23.90 5.39 -9.08
N VAL A 134 23.52 4.83 -7.93
CA VAL A 134 24.47 4.50 -6.86
C VAL A 134 25.45 3.43 -7.37
N PRO A 135 26.76 3.60 -7.18
CA PRO A 135 27.73 2.56 -7.55
C PRO A 135 27.41 1.23 -6.88
N ASP A 136 27.41 0.14 -7.65
CA ASP A 136 27.06 -1.20 -7.18
C ASP A 136 25.69 -1.32 -6.49
N ALA A 137 24.71 -0.50 -6.91
CA ALA A 137 23.39 -0.40 -6.29
C ALA A 137 22.73 -1.77 -6.01
N GLU A 138 22.81 -2.71 -6.96
CA GLU A 138 22.24 -4.06 -6.78
C GLU A 138 22.90 -4.80 -5.61
N ARG A 139 24.23 -4.76 -5.51
CA ARG A 139 24.95 -5.40 -4.42
C ARG A 139 24.64 -4.72 -3.11
N VAL A 140 24.68 -3.38 -3.07
CA VAL A 140 24.41 -2.60 -1.86
C VAL A 140 23.03 -2.95 -1.27
N ILE A 141 21.97 -2.94 -2.08
CA ILE A 141 20.62 -3.21 -1.59
C ILE A 141 20.39 -4.68 -1.21
N LEU A 142 21.05 -5.63 -1.92
CA LEU A 142 20.93 -7.06 -1.60
C LEU A 142 21.71 -7.46 -0.35
N GLU A 143 22.82 -6.78 -0.04
CA GLU A 143 23.66 -7.04 1.13
C GLU A 143 23.18 -6.29 2.38
N ASP A 144 22.29 -5.27 2.25
CA ASP A 144 21.75 -4.55 3.40
C ASP A 144 21.05 -5.50 4.37
N TYR A 145 21.59 -5.56 5.59
CA TYR A 145 21.10 -6.51 6.62
C TYR A 145 19.70 -6.15 7.11
N LYS A 146 19.41 -4.85 7.31
CA LYS A 146 18.11 -4.38 7.78
C LYS A 146 17.03 -4.72 6.76
N GLU A 147 17.23 -4.29 5.51
CA GLU A 147 16.31 -4.54 4.40
C GLU A 147 16.10 -6.04 4.17
N ARG A 148 17.16 -6.85 4.26
CA ARG A 148 17.06 -8.31 4.13
C ARG A 148 16.23 -8.93 5.25
N SER A 149 16.43 -8.51 6.50
CA SER A 149 15.69 -9.04 7.66
C SER A 149 14.21 -8.69 7.57
N GLU A 150 13.88 -7.45 7.21
CA GLU A 150 12.51 -7.02 7.02
C GLU A 150 11.84 -7.74 5.85
N HIS A 151 12.55 -7.89 4.73
CA HIS A 151 12.04 -8.62 3.55
C HIS A 151 11.73 -10.09 3.86
N ASN A 152 12.61 -10.78 4.59
CA ASN A 152 12.39 -12.16 5.04
C ASN A 152 11.11 -12.27 5.87
N THR A 153 10.92 -11.33 6.81
CA THR A 153 9.72 -11.29 7.67
C THR A 153 8.44 -11.10 6.85
N ILE A 154 8.45 -10.17 5.88
CA ILE A 154 7.28 -9.93 5.02
C ILE A 154 7.00 -11.13 4.12
N VAL A 155 8.00 -11.77 3.54
CA VAL A 155 7.81 -12.98 2.71
C VAL A 155 7.19 -14.10 3.54
N ASP A 156 7.65 -14.31 4.76
CA ASP A 156 7.08 -15.35 5.64
C ASP A 156 5.63 -15.03 6.05
N LEU A 157 5.32 -13.75 6.32
CA LEU A 157 3.95 -13.31 6.56
C LEU A 157 3.03 -13.59 5.38
N ILE A 158 3.46 -13.27 4.18
CA ILE A 158 2.68 -13.52 2.95
C ILE A 158 2.51 -15.03 2.72
N ARG A 159 3.54 -15.84 2.95
CA ARG A 159 3.41 -17.30 2.91
C ARG A 159 2.35 -17.80 3.88
N ASN A 160 2.35 -17.30 5.11
CA ASN A 160 1.36 -17.66 6.12
C ASN A 160 -0.05 -17.24 5.72
N ASP A 161 -0.22 -16.04 5.15
CA ASP A 161 -1.51 -15.58 4.65
C ASP A 161 -2.03 -16.46 3.50
N LEU A 162 -1.19 -16.78 2.52
CA LEU A 162 -1.55 -17.64 1.41
C LEU A 162 -1.84 -19.09 1.85
N ASN A 163 -1.12 -19.63 2.83
CA ASN A 163 -1.38 -20.97 3.38
C ASN A 163 -2.77 -21.15 4.02
N ARG A 164 -3.46 -20.05 4.34
CA ARG A 164 -4.83 -20.10 4.88
C ARG A 164 -5.87 -20.36 3.80
N VAL A 165 -5.56 -20.08 2.55
CA VAL A 165 -6.52 -20.06 1.43
C VAL A 165 -6.08 -20.89 0.24
N ALA A 166 -4.83 -21.32 0.20
CA ALA A 166 -4.24 -22.07 -0.91
C ALA A 166 -3.38 -23.24 -0.42
N GLU A 167 -3.15 -24.19 -1.30
CA GLU A 167 -2.25 -25.32 -1.11
C GLU A 167 -0.92 -25.10 -1.84
N ARG A 168 0.12 -25.86 -1.45
CA ARG A 168 1.45 -25.83 -2.10
C ARG A 168 2.00 -24.41 -2.23
N VAL A 169 1.95 -23.68 -1.12
CA VAL A 169 2.50 -22.31 -1.08
C VAL A 169 4.02 -22.37 -1.10
N ASP A 170 4.61 -21.69 -2.07
CA ASP A 170 6.05 -21.66 -2.29
C ASP A 170 6.54 -20.24 -2.67
N VAL A 171 7.83 -19.97 -2.40
CA VAL A 171 8.51 -18.75 -2.84
C VAL A 171 9.16 -19.04 -4.18
N LYS A 172 8.45 -18.72 -5.25
CA LYS A 172 8.88 -19.01 -6.62
C LYS A 172 10.12 -18.23 -7.03
N ARG A 173 10.20 -16.98 -6.58
CA ARG A 173 11.36 -16.12 -6.78
C ARG A 173 11.64 -15.35 -5.50
N PHE A 174 12.88 -15.41 -5.01
CA PHE A 174 13.25 -14.75 -3.76
C PHE A 174 14.27 -13.64 -4.01
N ARG A 175 13.95 -12.42 -3.51
CA ARG A 175 14.80 -11.23 -3.52
C ARG A 175 15.42 -10.95 -4.89
N TYR A 176 14.60 -10.86 -5.92
CA TYR A 176 15.02 -10.41 -7.24
C TYR A 176 14.92 -8.87 -7.36
N ILE A 177 15.67 -8.32 -8.28
CA ILE A 177 15.69 -6.88 -8.54
C ILE A 177 14.70 -6.55 -9.65
N ASP A 178 13.77 -5.65 -9.35
CA ASP A 178 12.96 -4.93 -10.32
C ASP A 178 13.57 -3.55 -10.60
N ARG A 179 13.70 -3.20 -11.88
CA ARG A 179 14.14 -1.88 -12.34
C ARG A 179 12.92 -1.04 -12.68
N LEU A 180 12.72 0.03 -11.96
CA LEU A 180 11.57 0.89 -12.11
C LEU A 180 12.00 2.28 -12.58
N ARG A 181 11.41 2.74 -13.68
CA ARG A 181 11.57 4.12 -14.13
C ARG A 181 10.63 5.02 -13.34
N VAL A 182 11.19 6.01 -12.71
CA VAL A 182 10.46 7.04 -11.94
C VAL A 182 10.79 8.43 -12.50
N SER A 183 10.02 9.43 -12.10
CA SER A 183 10.18 10.79 -12.61
C SER A 183 11.59 11.37 -12.44
N ARG A 184 12.34 10.91 -11.45
CA ARG A 184 13.69 11.38 -11.12
C ARG A 184 14.82 10.48 -11.65
N GLY A 185 14.51 9.43 -12.44
CA GLY A 185 15.50 8.49 -12.93
C GLY A 185 15.04 7.04 -12.88
N GLU A 186 15.94 6.15 -12.52
CA GLU A 186 15.67 4.72 -12.34
C GLU A 186 15.97 4.31 -10.90
N ILE A 187 15.11 3.50 -10.32
CA ILE A 187 15.33 2.88 -9.01
C ILE A 187 15.35 1.36 -9.13
N LEU A 188 16.12 0.73 -8.26
CA LEU A 188 16.11 -0.71 -8.06
C LEU A 188 15.24 -1.02 -6.84
N GLN A 189 14.38 -2.00 -6.98
CA GLN A 189 13.50 -2.48 -5.92
C GLN A 189 13.70 -3.97 -5.71
N VAL A 190 13.80 -4.39 -4.45
CA VAL A 190 13.87 -5.82 -4.10
C VAL A 190 12.45 -6.36 -3.95
N SER A 191 12.13 -7.38 -4.73
CA SER A 191 10.84 -8.06 -4.75
C SER A 191 11.00 -9.56 -4.53
N SER A 192 9.93 -10.22 -4.10
CA SER A 192 9.80 -11.69 -4.13
C SER A 192 8.46 -12.06 -4.74
N GLU A 193 8.35 -13.29 -5.24
CA GLU A 193 7.10 -13.85 -5.75
C GLU A 193 6.74 -15.07 -4.92
N VAL A 194 5.60 -14.98 -4.22
CA VAL A 194 5.03 -16.08 -3.43
C VAL A 194 3.78 -16.54 -4.12
N THR A 195 3.68 -17.86 -4.38
CA THR A 195 2.55 -18.45 -5.11
C THR A 195 1.93 -19.57 -4.31
N GLY A 196 0.64 -19.82 -4.53
CA GLY A 196 -0.09 -20.95 -4.00
C GLY A 196 -1.10 -21.47 -5.02
N ARG A 197 -1.54 -22.73 -4.87
CA ARG A 197 -2.54 -23.33 -5.73
C ARG A 197 -3.92 -23.26 -5.06
N LEU A 198 -4.87 -22.64 -5.74
CA LEU A 198 -6.28 -22.66 -5.35
C LEU A 198 -6.92 -23.99 -5.76
N THR A 199 -7.76 -24.54 -4.93
CA THR A 199 -8.42 -25.85 -5.16
C THR A 199 -9.94 -25.71 -5.19
N GLY A 200 -10.58 -26.67 -5.85
CA GLY A 200 -12.04 -26.72 -5.98
C GLY A 200 -12.58 -25.56 -6.84
N ASP A 201 -13.83 -25.21 -6.61
CA ASP A 201 -14.47 -24.05 -7.24
C ASP A 201 -14.10 -22.77 -6.47
N TYR A 202 -12.88 -22.27 -6.73
CA TYR A 202 -12.37 -21.06 -6.07
C TYR A 202 -13.07 -19.79 -6.57
N TYR A 203 -13.71 -19.80 -7.72
CA TYR A 203 -14.47 -18.65 -8.23
C TYR A 203 -15.67 -18.32 -7.34
N SER A 204 -16.44 -19.34 -6.93
CA SER A 204 -17.56 -19.15 -6.01
C SER A 204 -17.14 -18.72 -4.61
N ARG A 205 -15.88 -18.94 -4.25
CA ARG A 205 -15.27 -18.64 -2.95
C ARG A 205 -14.33 -17.42 -2.96
N LEU A 206 -14.35 -16.62 -4.03
CA LEU A 206 -13.45 -15.48 -4.19
C LEU A 206 -13.46 -14.53 -2.97
N GLY A 207 -14.66 -14.22 -2.48
CA GLY A 207 -14.82 -13.41 -1.27
C GLY A 207 -14.17 -14.04 -0.03
N GLU A 208 -14.41 -15.33 0.22
CA GLU A 208 -13.81 -16.05 1.35
C GLU A 208 -12.28 -16.07 1.26
N ILE A 209 -11.73 -16.26 0.07
CA ILE A 209 -10.29 -16.27 -0.17
C ILE A 209 -9.68 -14.90 0.17
N VAL A 210 -10.26 -13.82 -0.37
CA VAL A 210 -9.78 -12.45 -0.10
C VAL A 210 -9.91 -12.13 1.38
N PHE A 211 -11.07 -12.32 1.99
CA PHE A 211 -11.32 -12.03 3.41
C PHE A 211 -10.47 -12.91 4.34
N GLY A 212 -10.20 -14.17 3.97
CA GLY A 212 -9.35 -15.08 4.72
C GLY A 212 -7.93 -14.60 4.93
N MET A 213 -7.41 -13.72 4.05
CA MET A 213 -6.08 -13.14 4.13
C MET A 213 -6.04 -11.79 4.84
N LEU A 214 -7.20 -11.14 5.04
CA LEU A 214 -7.25 -9.81 5.65
C LEU A 214 -7.09 -9.82 7.19
N PRO A 215 -6.59 -8.71 7.76
CA PRO A 215 -5.90 -7.62 7.06
C PRO A 215 -4.60 -8.10 6.43
N ALA A 216 -4.19 -7.47 5.30
CA ALA A 216 -2.96 -7.85 4.61
C ALA A 216 -1.75 -7.80 5.56
N GLY A 217 -0.89 -8.81 5.51
CA GLY A 217 0.27 -8.92 6.40
C GLY A 217 1.23 -7.74 6.26
N SER A 218 1.45 -7.27 5.02
CA SER A 218 2.37 -6.17 4.70
C SER A 218 2.01 -4.84 5.36
N ILE A 219 0.73 -4.62 5.69
CA ILE A 219 0.24 -3.37 6.29
C ILE A 219 -0.28 -3.54 7.72
N SER A 220 -0.23 -4.72 8.27
CA SER A 220 -0.57 -5.01 9.66
C SER A 220 0.67 -5.43 10.44
N GLY A 221 1.20 -6.60 10.19
CA GLY A 221 2.33 -7.19 10.88
C GLY A 221 2.04 -8.59 11.44
N ALA A 222 2.90 -9.09 12.31
CA ALA A 222 2.81 -10.43 12.86
C ALA A 222 3.28 -10.55 14.32
N PRO A 223 2.62 -11.47 15.09
CA PRO A 223 1.37 -12.23 14.81
C PRO A 223 0.15 -11.31 14.75
N LYS A 224 -0.78 -11.54 13.79
CA LYS A 224 -1.90 -10.62 13.54
C LYS A 224 -2.74 -10.25 14.79
N PRO A 225 -3.22 -11.20 15.62
CA PRO A 225 -4.14 -10.83 16.72
C PRO A 225 -3.51 -9.88 17.75
N SER A 226 -2.28 -10.10 18.17
CA SER A 226 -1.58 -9.24 19.13
C SER A 226 -1.16 -7.93 18.48
N THR A 227 -0.67 -7.98 17.25
CA THR A 227 -0.28 -6.81 16.46
C THR A 227 -1.45 -5.84 16.29
N LEU A 228 -2.64 -6.32 15.94
CA LEU A 228 -3.83 -5.48 15.77
C LEU A 228 -4.26 -4.79 17.07
N ARG A 229 -4.13 -5.46 18.23
CA ARG A 229 -4.38 -4.83 19.53
C ARG A 229 -3.42 -3.67 19.79
N ILE A 230 -2.12 -3.88 19.52
CA ILE A 230 -1.11 -2.83 19.70
C ILE A 230 -1.38 -1.65 18.76
N ILE A 231 -1.71 -1.90 17.48
CA ILE A 231 -2.08 -0.88 16.51
C ILE A 231 -3.26 -0.04 17.05
N THR A 232 -4.32 -0.69 17.51
CA THR A 232 -5.51 0.01 18.04
C THR A 232 -5.16 0.88 19.24
N GLN A 233 -4.30 0.42 20.14
CA GLN A 233 -3.85 1.18 21.32
C GLN A 233 -2.97 2.37 20.94
N ALA A 234 -2.08 2.18 19.94
CA ALA A 234 -1.15 3.22 19.51
C ALA A 234 -1.81 4.29 18.63
N GLU A 235 -2.58 3.88 17.64
CA GLU A 235 -3.19 4.82 16.67
C GLU A 235 -4.37 5.59 17.27
N ARG A 236 -5.21 4.93 18.09
CA ARG A 236 -6.41 5.49 18.73
C ARG A 236 -7.41 6.10 17.75
N GLU A 237 -7.36 5.68 16.50
CA GLU A 237 -8.25 6.11 15.44
C GLU A 237 -8.53 4.95 14.46
N ARG A 238 -9.62 5.05 13.70
CA ARG A 238 -9.93 4.08 12.64
C ARG A 238 -9.13 4.40 11.39
N ARG A 239 -8.65 3.37 10.73
CA ARG A 239 -7.98 3.51 9.42
C ARG A 239 -8.98 3.71 8.27
N GLY A 240 -10.25 3.41 8.47
CA GLY A 240 -11.26 3.46 7.41
C GLY A 240 -10.89 2.53 6.25
N PHE A 241 -10.97 3.04 5.03
CA PHE A 241 -10.54 2.31 3.84
C PHE A 241 -9.01 2.21 3.67
N TYR A 242 -8.26 3.10 4.32
CA TYR A 242 -6.80 3.03 4.29
C TYR A 242 -6.31 1.70 4.85
N THR A 243 -5.32 1.08 4.20
CA THR A 243 -4.85 -0.29 4.46
C THR A 243 -5.90 -1.39 4.17
N GLY A 244 -7.00 -1.07 3.51
CA GLY A 244 -7.89 -2.02 2.90
C GLY A 244 -7.33 -2.57 1.58
N VAL A 245 -8.18 -3.24 0.81
CA VAL A 245 -7.84 -3.76 -0.51
C VAL A 245 -8.90 -3.40 -1.52
N PHE A 246 -8.50 -3.24 -2.77
CA PHE A 246 -9.40 -3.10 -3.90
C PHE A 246 -8.85 -3.89 -5.08
N GLY A 247 -9.71 -4.26 -6.01
CA GLY A 247 -9.30 -5.04 -7.16
C GLY A 247 -10.35 -5.10 -8.24
N TYR A 248 -9.95 -5.63 -9.38
CA TYR A 248 -10.81 -5.90 -10.51
C TYR A 248 -10.81 -7.41 -10.81
N PHE A 249 -12.01 -7.95 -10.95
CA PHE A 249 -12.25 -9.34 -11.34
C PHE A 249 -13.02 -9.38 -12.66
N ASP A 250 -12.44 -9.98 -13.68
CA ASP A 250 -13.01 -10.06 -15.03
C ASP A 250 -13.90 -11.32 -15.27
N GLY A 251 -14.17 -12.07 -14.21
CA GLY A 251 -14.86 -13.36 -14.26
C GLY A 251 -13.92 -14.57 -14.30
N LYS A 252 -12.62 -14.37 -14.48
CA LYS A 252 -11.58 -15.41 -14.51
C LYS A 252 -10.36 -15.04 -13.70
N LYS A 253 -9.91 -13.80 -13.81
CA LYS A 253 -8.70 -13.28 -13.18
C LYS A 253 -9.05 -12.19 -12.19
N LEU A 254 -8.38 -12.22 -11.06
CA LEU A 254 -8.38 -11.12 -10.09
C LEU A 254 -7.01 -10.44 -10.12
N ASP A 255 -6.99 -9.13 -10.24
CA ASP A 255 -5.85 -8.29 -9.91
C ASP A 255 -6.27 -7.33 -8.80
N SER A 256 -5.45 -7.19 -7.75
CA SER A 256 -5.83 -6.41 -6.57
C SER A 256 -4.63 -5.73 -5.92
N ALA A 257 -4.90 -4.64 -5.22
CA ALA A 257 -3.91 -3.81 -4.56
C ALA A 257 -4.28 -3.51 -3.11
N VAL A 258 -3.27 -3.24 -2.30
CA VAL A 258 -3.43 -2.70 -0.95
C VAL A 258 -3.67 -1.20 -1.03
N MET A 259 -4.62 -0.65 -0.27
CA MET A 259 -4.90 0.79 -0.25
C MET A 259 -3.88 1.54 0.60
N ILE A 260 -2.76 1.88 -0.01
CA ILE A 260 -1.72 2.79 0.51
C ILE A 260 -1.50 3.95 -0.47
N ARG A 261 -0.73 4.96 -0.10
CA ARG A 261 -0.67 6.22 -0.85
C ARG A 261 -2.09 6.77 -1.04
N TYR A 262 -2.65 7.21 0.06
CA TYR A 262 -4.09 7.40 0.20
C TYR A 262 -4.39 8.78 0.78
N ILE A 263 -5.28 9.51 0.12
CA ILE A 263 -5.77 10.82 0.57
C ILE A 263 -7.27 10.70 0.81
N GLU A 264 -7.71 11.05 2.00
CA GLU A 264 -9.12 11.06 2.38
C GLU A 264 -9.62 12.45 2.74
N VAL A 265 -10.94 12.62 2.65
CA VAL A 265 -11.65 13.80 3.10
C VAL A 265 -12.34 13.49 4.43
N ARG A 266 -12.05 14.29 5.46
CA ARG A 266 -12.73 14.27 6.75
C ARG A 266 -13.15 15.69 7.10
N ASP A 267 -14.43 15.90 7.34
CA ASP A 267 -14.97 17.21 7.70
C ASP A 267 -14.52 18.34 6.75
N GLY A 268 -14.49 18.04 5.43
CA GLY A 268 -14.09 18.96 4.39
C GLY A 268 -12.58 19.26 4.31
N ARG A 269 -11.74 18.53 5.05
CA ARG A 269 -10.28 18.65 5.02
C ARG A 269 -9.63 17.40 4.45
N TYR A 270 -8.49 17.60 3.76
CA TYR A 270 -7.72 16.50 3.21
C TYR A 270 -6.69 15.98 4.21
N TYR A 271 -6.54 14.66 4.25
CA TYR A 271 -5.53 13.96 5.05
C TYR A 271 -4.83 12.92 4.19
N PHE A 272 -3.51 12.97 4.16
CA PHE A 272 -2.69 11.90 3.60
C PHE A 272 -2.42 10.86 4.66
N ARG A 273 -2.71 9.59 4.36
CA ARG A 273 -2.40 8.46 5.24
C ARG A 273 -1.08 7.84 4.85
N SER A 274 -0.17 7.74 5.81
CA SER A 274 1.12 7.08 5.63
C SER A 274 1.48 6.25 6.85
N GLY A 275 2.46 5.37 6.71
CA GLY A 275 2.90 4.52 7.80
C GLY A 275 4.22 3.82 7.49
N GLY A 276 4.81 3.23 8.52
CA GLY A 276 6.06 2.50 8.46
C GLY A 276 6.02 1.21 9.29
N GLY A 277 6.84 0.24 8.91
CA GLY A 277 7.00 -1.01 9.64
C GLY A 277 7.95 -0.84 10.82
N ILE A 278 7.44 -0.97 12.03
CA ILE A 278 8.23 -0.85 13.26
C ILE A 278 8.69 -2.23 13.70
N THR A 279 9.97 -2.36 13.95
CA THR A 279 10.65 -3.54 14.53
C THR A 279 11.38 -3.17 15.81
N ILE A 280 12.00 -4.15 16.45
CA ILE A 280 12.83 -3.91 17.63
C ILE A 280 14.01 -2.96 17.38
N ASN A 281 14.49 -2.91 16.13
CA ASN A 281 15.64 -2.11 15.71
C ASN A 281 15.25 -0.72 15.15
N SER A 282 13.95 -0.39 15.11
CA SER A 282 13.50 0.89 14.57
C SER A 282 13.88 2.06 15.47
N ASP A 283 14.37 3.14 14.86
CA ASP A 283 14.60 4.42 15.49
C ASP A 283 13.40 5.37 15.30
N CYS A 284 12.90 5.93 16.40
CA CYS A 284 11.68 6.73 16.37
C CYS A 284 11.75 7.94 15.45
N ARG A 285 12.89 8.64 15.42
CA ARG A 285 13.06 9.83 14.57
C ARG A 285 13.12 9.45 13.10
N ALA A 286 13.89 8.41 12.78
CA ALA A 286 14.01 7.92 11.42
C ALA A 286 12.66 7.44 10.86
N GLU A 287 11.87 6.70 11.65
CA GLU A 287 10.54 6.23 11.24
C GLU A 287 9.55 7.40 11.05
N TYR A 288 9.62 8.44 11.91
CA TYR A 288 8.81 9.64 11.74
C TYR A 288 9.16 10.37 10.43
N GLU A 289 10.44 10.54 10.13
CA GLU A 289 10.91 11.17 8.90
C GLU A 289 10.51 10.36 7.67
N GLU A 290 10.58 9.03 7.73
CA GLU A 290 10.14 8.13 6.67
C GLU A 290 8.63 8.27 6.40
N VAL A 291 7.81 8.35 7.45
CA VAL A 291 6.38 8.55 7.33
C VAL A 291 6.05 9.86 6.63
N LEU A 292 6.75 10.95 6.96
CA LEU A 292 6.59 12.25 6.31
C LEU A 292 7.09 12.25 4.86
N ALA A 293 8.20 11.59 4.58
CA ALA A 293 8.74 11.46 3.23
C ALA A 293 7.80 10.72 2.25
N LYS A 294 6.86 9.94 2.78
CA LYS A 294 5.81 9.25 2.00
C LYS A 294 4.64 10.15 1.60
N VAL A 295 4.57 11.38 2.13
CA VAL A 295 3.51 12.35 1.83
C VAL A 295 3.88 13.14 0.58
N TYR A 296 3.45 12.67 -0.59
CA TYR A 296 3.69 13.33 -1.88
C TYR A 296 2.62 12.96 -2.90
N LEU A 297 2.48 13.78 -3.93
CA LEU A 297 1.64 13.47 -5.09
C LEU A 297 2.50 12.85 -6.19
N PRO A 298 2.19 11.65 -6.69
CA PRO A 298 3.01 10.91 -7.65
C PRO A 298 2.74 11.39 -9.08
N PHE A 299 2.91 12.68 -9.32
CA PHE A 299 2.75 13.25 -10.64
C PHE A 299 4.01 13.02 -11.48
N GLY A 300 3.83 12.73 -12.78
CA GLY A 300 4.92 12.73 -13.74
C GLY A 300 5.52 14.12 -13.87
N ASN A 301 6.80 14.19 -14.21
CA ASN A 301 7.42 15.47 -14.54
C ASN A 301 6.64 16.12 -15.70
N GLU A 302 5.82 17.13 -15.43
CA GLU A 302 5.52 18.13 -16.44
C GLU A 302 6.87 18.78 -16.78
N ARG A 303 7.41 18.45 -17.95
CA ARG A 303 8.52 19.23 -18.49
C ARG A 303 8.04 20.68 -18.50
N SER A 304 8.61 21.49 -17.60
CA SER A 304 8.51 22.94 -17.72
C SER A 304 8.95 23.29 -19.15
N LYS A 305 7.96 23.67 -19.95
CA LYS A 305 8.21 24.29 -21.24
C LYS A 305 8.61 25.74 -21.03
#